data_995e684e8387ef9edae6e690fdad91de
#
_entry.id   995e684e8387ef9edae6e690fdad91de
#
_cell.length_a   1.000
_cell.length_b   1.000
_cell.length_c   1.000
_cell.angle_alpha   90.00
_cell.angle_beta   90.00
_cell.angle_gamma   90.00
#
_symmetry.space_group_name_H-M   'P 1'
#
loop_
_entity.id
_entity.type
_entity.pdbx_description
1 polymer ?
#
loop_
_entity_poly.entity_id
_entity_poly.type
_entity_poly.pdbx_seq_one_letter_code
_entity_poly.pdbx_strand_id
1 'polypeptide(L)'
;METLLLDDFDEAQRRGHRLLADVVSALSTGMTEWDLAEVARERAIHHGFNKWFHPPEIEFGGRTQSNAVWKLPSKRNRLQTGDLVVIDLGPGNDHVYADVGVTIAHETEEPEVVRVARECVRATAGYGSQWKTVGELFIYAQAFATNNRMVLASSRSIGHAILPQTPRLAWDFPRSAHACTWLRRHQIRF
;
A
#
# COMPACT_ATOMS: atom_id res chain seq x y z
N MET A 1 -2.74 -24.74 -12.67
CA MET A 1 -3.45 -24.09 -11.56
C MET A 1 -2.64 -22.94 -10.95
N GLU A 2 -1.33 -23.09 -10.69
CA GLU A 2 -0.46 -22.00 -10.18
C GLU A 2 -0.31 -20.80 -11.11
N THR A 3 -0.17 -21.02 -12.42
CA THR A 3 0.01 -19.93 -13.40
C THR A 3 -1.23 -19.05 -13.50
N LEU A 4 -2.43 -19.63 -13.45
CA LEU A 4 -3.70 -18.89 -13.49
C LEU A 4 -3.86 -17.96 -12.27
N LEU A 5 -3.44 -18.38 -11.09
CA LEU A 5 -3.50 -17.55 -9.88
C LEU A 5 -2.57 -16.34 -9.92
N LEU A 6 -1.41 -16.44 -10.59
CA LEU A 6 -0.47 -15.33 -10.76
C LEU A 6 -1.00 -14.29 -11.76
N ASP A 7 -1.58 -14.76 -12.88
CA ASP A 7 -2.19 -13.87 -13.89
C ASP A 7 -3.37 -13.10 -13.28
N ASP A 8 -4.18 -13.75 -12.45
CA ASP A 8 -5.28 -13.13 -11.72
C ASP A 8 -4.78 -12.08 -10.72
N PHE A 9 -3.68 -12.36 -10.00
CA PHE A 9 -3.07 -11.42 -9.07
C PHE A 9 -2.49 -10.20 -9.79
N ASP A 10 -1.72 -10.40 -10.85
CA ASP A 10 -1.15 -9.32 -11.65
C ASP A 10 -2.24 -8.42 -12.27
N GLU A 11 -3.34 -9.02 -12.75
CA GLU A 11 -4.48 -8.24 -13.25
C GLU A 11 -5.21 -7.50 -12.12
N ALA A 12 -5.39 -8.12 -10.94
CA ALA A 12 -5.97 -7.45 -9.79
C ALA A 12 -5.12 -6.25 -9.38
N GLN A 13 -3.80 -6.38 -9.32
CA GLN A 13 -2.90 -5.27 -9.02
C GLN A 13 -2.99 -4.16 -10.07
N ARG A 14 -2.98 -4.48 -11.36
CA ARG A 14 -3.17 -3.46 -12.43
C ARG A 14 -4.49 -2.72 -12.28
N ARG A 15 -5.58 -3.42 -11.97
CA ARG A 15 -6.90 -2.81 -11.72
C ARG A 15 -6.90 -1.98 -10.44
N GLY A 16 -6.24 -2.45 -9.38
CA GLY A 16 -6.03 -1.70 -8.14
C GLY A 16 -5.31 -0.38 -8.39
N HIS A 17 -4.24 -0.39 -9.18
CA HIS A 17 -3.53 0.85 -9.55
C HIS A 17 -4.40 1.80 -10.38
N ARG A 18 -5.25 1.31 -11.29
CA ARG A 18 -6.21 2.16 -12.02
C ARG A 18 -7.24 2.77 -11.06
N LEU A 19 -7.78 1.96 -10.14
CA LEU A 19 -8.67 2.46 -9.09
C LEU A 19 -7.99 3.54 -8.24
N LEU A 20 -6.75 3.29 -7.80
CA LEU A 20 -5.98 4.26 -7.01
C LEU A 20 -5.81 5.59 -7.77
N ALA A 21 -5.47 5.55 -9.06
CA ALA A 21 -5.35 6.74 -9.90
C ALA A 21 -6.68 7.49 -10.01
N ASP A 22 -7.78 6.78 -10.17
CA ASP A 22 -9.12 7.39 -10.20
C ASP A 22 -9.45 8.06 -8.86
N VAL A 23 -9.20 7.40 -7.73
CA VAL A 23 -9.43 7.97 -6.39
C VAL A 23 -8.59 9.21 -6.18
N VAL A 24 -7.31 9.19 -6.56
CA VAL A 24 -6.41 10.36 -6.51
C VAL A 24 -6.98 11.51 -7.35
N SER A 25 -7.53 11.23 -8.54
CA SER A 25 -8.11 12.26 -9.41
C SER A 25 -9.36 12.96 -8.84
N ALA A 26 -9.98 12.38 -7.81
CA ALA A 26 -11.15 12.93 -7.13
C ALA A 26 -10.80 13.84 -5.95
N LEU A 27 -9.52 13.94 -5.58
CA LEU A 27 -9.10 14.82 -4.49
C LEU A 27 -9.53 16.26 -4.75
N SER A 28 -10.13 16.88 -3.73
CA SER A 28 -10.56 18.28 -3.78
C SER A 28 -10.47 18.89 -2.38
N THR A 29 -9.88 20.07 -2.31
CA THR A 29 -9.80 20.85 -1.06
C THR A 29 -11.18 20.98 -0.40
N GLY A 30 -11.26 20.74 0.91
CA GLY A 30 -12.48 20.76 1.71
C GLY A 30 -13.25 19.46 1.82
N MET A 31 -12.96 18.42 0.99
CA MET A 31 -13.57 17.11 1.15
C MET A 31 -13.08 16.43 2.42
N THR A 32 -13.88 15.53 2.99
CA THR A 32 -13.47 14.74 4.15
C THR A 32 -12.79 13.43 3.72
N GLU A 33 -12.03 12.81 4.64
CA GLU A 33 -11.47 11.47 4.40
C GLU A 33 -12.58 10.44 4.09
N TRP A 34 -13.73 10.60 4.75
CA TRP A 34 -14.91 9.76 4.50
C TRP A 34 -15.45 9.94 3.09
N ASP A 35 -15.55 11.18 2.59
CA ASP A 35 -16.03 11.45 1.23
C ASP A 35 -15.14 10.74 0.20
N LEU A 36 -13.82 10.80 0.36
CA LEU A 36 -12.90 10.11 -0.54
C LEU A 36 -13.00 8.59 -0.41
N ALA A 37 -13.24 8.07 0.80
CA ALA A 37 -13.45 6.63 1.01
C ALA A 37 -14.74 6.13 0.33
N GLU A 38 -15.82 6.93 0.31
CA GLU A 38 -17.02 6.59 -0.45
C GLU A 38 -16.74 6.57 -1.95
N VAL A 39 -16.00 7.56 -2.47
CA VAL A 39 -15.54 7.57 -3.88
C VAL A 39 -14.74 6.30 -4.19
N ALA A 40 -13.83 5.88 -3.29
CA ALA A 40 -13.07 4.66 -3.49
C ALA A 40 -13.97 3.42 -3.55
N ARG A 41 -14.99 3.33 -2.69
CA ARG A 41 -15.94 2.20 -2.69
C ARG A 41 -16.79 2.15 -3.97
N GLU A 42 -17.30 3.28 -4.41
CA GLU A 42 -18.09 3.37 -5.64
C GLU A 42 -17.26 2.98 -6.87
N ARG A 43 -16.06 3.54 -6.99
CA ARG A 43 -15.18 3.28 -8.13
C ARG A 43 -14.63 1.86 -8.15
N ALA A 44 -14.42 1.24 -6.98
CA ALA A 44 -13.99 -0.16 -6.90
C ALA A 44 -14.93 -1.10 -7.68
N ILE A 45 -16.24 -0.86 -7.62
CA ILE A 45 -17.24 -1.65 -8.35
C ILE A 45 -17.00 -1.55 -9.87
N HIS A 46 -16.72 -0.35 -10.39
CA HIS A 46 -16.43 -0.14 -11.81
C HIS A 46 -15.14 -0.83 -12.26
N HIS A 47 -14.17 -0.99 -11.35
CA HIS A 47 -12.95 -1.76 -11.57
C HIS A 47 -13.14 -3.26 -11.31
N GLY A 48 -14.38 -3.74 -11.06
CA GLY A 48 -14.71 -5.16 -10.89
C GLY A 48 -14.30 -5.73 -9.53
N PHE A 49 -14.19 -4.89 -8.52
CA PHE A 49 -14.00 -5.29 -7.14
C PHE A 49 -15.31 -5.21 -6.37
N ASN A 50 -15.60 -6.20 -5.55
CA ASN A 50 -16.81 -6.28 -4.75
C ASN A 50 -16.54 -6.62 -3.28
N LYS A 51 -15.26 -6.73 -2.92
CA LYS A 51 -14.77 -7.02 -1.56
C LYS A 51 -13.60 -6.12 -1.20
N TRP A 52 -13.29 -6.10 0.09
CA TRP A 52 -12.16 -5.40 0.64
C TRP A 52 -11.40 -6.31 1.61
N PHE A 53 -10.08 -6.36 1.48
CA PHE A 53 -9.20 -6.98 2.47
C PHE A 53 -9.23 -6.18 3.77
N HIS A 54 -9.11 -4.85 3.66
CA HIS A 54 -9.37 -3.88 4.72
C HIS A 54 -10.19 -2.72 4.14
N PRO A 55 -10.96 -1.98 4.96
CA PRO A 55 -11.62 -0.76 4.51
C PRO A 55 -10.63 0.22 3.90
N PRO A 56 -11.03 1.10 2.95
CA PRO A 56 -10.15 2.15 2.48
C PRO A 56 -9.57 2.95 3.65
N GLU A 57 -8.24 2.98 3.76
CA GLU A 57 -7.53 3.81 4.72
C GLU A 57 -7.15 5.11 4.02
N ILE A 58 -7.71 6.21 4.50
CA ILE A 58 -7.52 7.55 3.95
C ILE A 58 -7.23 8.49 5.08
N GLU A 59 -6.11 9.20 4.98
CA GLU A 59 -5.66 10.12 6.00
C GLU A 59 -5.18 11.43 5.37
N PHE A 60 -5.57 12.56 5.99
CA PHE A 60 -5.17 13.90 5.57
C PHE A 60 -4.38 14.63 6.66
N GLY A 61 -3.37 15.38 6.25
CA GLY A 61 -2.59 16.29 7.10
C GLY A 61 -1.99 15.61 8.32
N GLY A 62 -2.22 16.14 9.50
CA GLY A 62 -1.64 15.63 10.74
C GLY A 62 -2.00 14.17 11.08
N ARG A 63 -3.05 13.62 10.50
CA ARG A 63 -3.40 12.20 10.72
C ARG A 63 -2.44 11.24 10.03
N THR A 64 -1.78 11.66 8.95
CA THR A 64 -0.80 10.85 8.22
C THR A 64 0.46 10.53 9.04
N GLN A 65 0.68 11.25 10.14
CA GLN A 65 1.86 11.09 11.01
C GLN A 65 1.69 10.04 12.10
N SER A 66 0.50 9.45 12.23
CA SER A 66 0.22 8.49 13.30
C SER A 66 0.49 7.07 12.81
N ASN A 67 1.21 6.30 13.62
CA ASN A 67 1.47 4.87 13.39
C ASN A 67 0.29 3.97 13.84
N ALA A 68 -0.90 4.51 14.03
CA ALA A 68 -2.06 3.71 14.39
C ALA A 68 -2.50 2.88 13.17
N VAL A 69 -2.44 1.57 13.30
CA VAL A 69 -2.94 0.63 12.32
C VAL A 69 -4.48 0.69 12.28
N TRP A 70 -5.09 0.63 11.09
CA TRP A 70 -6.55 0.56 10.90
C TRP A 70 -7.32 1.81 11.35
N LYS A 71 -6.92 2.97 10.87
CA LYS A 71 -7.70 4.18 11.10
C LYS A 71 -8.87 4.28 10.11
N LEU A 72 -10.06 4.34 10.65
CA LEU A 72 -11.22 4.65 9.83
C LEU A 72 -11.17 6.10 9.32
N PRO A 73 -11.58 6.35 8.05
CA PRO A 73 -11.68 7.68 7.49
C PRO A 73 -12.56 8.60 8.35
N SER A 74 -12.07 9.80 8.60
CA SER A 74 -12.76 10.79 9.43
C SER A 74 -13.87 11.51 8.64
N LYS A 75 -15.04 11.67 9.25
CA LYS A 75 -16.14 12.51 8.73
C LYS A 75 -15.93 14.01 9.01
N ARG A 76 -14.88 14.38 9.74
CA ARG A 76 -14.65 15.76 10.20
C ARG A 76 -13.34 16.34 9.68
N ASN A 77 -12.33 15.50 9.49
CA ASN A 77 -11.03 15.94 8.96
C ASN A 77 -11.19 16.29 7.47
N ARG A 78 -10.88 17.53 7.13
CA ARG A 78 -11.04 18.06 5.76
C ARG A 78 -9.71 18.35 5.14
N LEU A 79 -9.56 17.95 3.88
CA LEU A 79 -8.40 18.21 3.07
C LEU A 79 -8.13 19.70 2.91
N GLN A 80 -6.90 20.10 3.18
CA GLN A 80 -6.41 21.47 2.99
C GLN A 80 -5.27 21.49 1.97
N THR A 81 -5.13 22.62 1.29
CA THR A 81 -3.92 22.90 0.50
C THR A 81 -2.67 22.77 1.39
N GLY A 82 -1.67 22.04 0.95
CA GLY A 82 -0.44 21.77 1.69
C GLY A 82 -0.47 20.48 2.54
N ASP A 83 -1.63 19.82 2.65
CA ASP A 83 -1.72 18.56 3.36
C ASP A 83 -0.98 17.43 2.65
N LEU A 84 -0.39 16.51 3.42
CA LEU A 84 -0.10 15.16 2.93
C LEU A 84 -1.39 14.36 2.94
N VAL A 85 -1.55 13.53 1.91
CA VAL A 85 -2.64 12.57 1.76
C VAL A 85 -2.05 11.18 1.67
N VAL A 86 -2.47 10.29 2.55
CA VAL A 86 -2.21 8.85 2.46
C VAL A 86 -3.49 8.16 2.01
N ILE A 87 -3.37 7.35 0.99
CA ILE A 87 -4.45 6.48 0.48
C ILE A 87 -3.89 5.06 0.44
N ASP A 88 -4.56 4.14 1.13
CA ASP A 88 -4.24 2.72 1.15
C ASP A 88 -5.51 1.92 0.89
N LEU A 89 -5.50 1.10 -0.16
CA LEU A 89 -6.66 0.39 -0.68
C LEU A 89 -6.35 -1.10 -0.83
N GLY A 90 -7.15 -1.93 -0.18
CA GLY A 90 -7.12 -3.39 -0.31
C GLY A 90 -8.36 -3.95 -1.04
N PRO A 91 -8.66 -3.53 -2.30
CA PRO A 91 -9.84 -4.01 -3.01
C PRO A 91 -9.65 -5.43 -3.52
N GLY A 92 -10.75 -6.20 -3.60
CA GLY A 92 -10.68 -7.57 -4.07
C GLY A 92 -12.01 -8.13 -4.58
N ASN A 93 -11.96 -9.43 -4.83
CA ASN A 93 -13.11 -10.25 -5.18
C ASN A 93 -13.05 -11.61 -4.44
N ASP A 94 -13.81 -12.62 -4.88
CA ASP A 94 -13.83 -13.94 -4.24
C ASP A 94 -12.49 -14.70 -4.34
N HIS A 95 -11.62 -14.32 -5.25
CA HIS A 95 -10.42 -15.07 -5.62
C HIS A 95 -9.12 -14.37 -5.26
N VAL A 96 -9.08 -13.04 -5.35
CA VAL A 96 -7.84 -12.28 -5.24
C VAL A 96 -8.09 -10.87 -4.69
N TYR A 97 -7.10 -10.33 -3.98
CA TYR A 97 -7.07 -8.93 -3.52
C TYR A 97 -5.89 -8.20 -4.16
N ALA A 98 -6.09 -6.94 -4.49
CA ALA A 98 -5.01 -5.99 -4.74
C ALA A 98 -4.64 -5.30 -3.42
N ASP A 99 -3.41 -4.80 -3.37
CA ASP A 99 -2.92 -3.98 -2.27
C ASP A 99 -2.14 -2.82 -2.89
N VAL A 100 -2.70 -1.62 -2.82
CA VAL A 100 -2.18 -0.45 -3.51
C VAL A 100 -2.30 0.79 -2.64
N GLY A 101 -1.21 1.53 -2.53
CA GLY A 101 -1.20 2.75 -1.72
C GLY A 101 -0.33 3.85 -2.33
N VAL A 102 -0.58 5.08 -1.90
CA VAL A 102 0.20 6.25 -2.28
C VAL A 102 0.18 7.31 -1.19
N THR A 103 1.30 8.03 -1.07
CA THR A 103 1.35 9.29 -0.35
C THR A 103 1.58 10.42 -1.34
N ILE A 104 0.76 11.47 -1.27
CA ILE A 104 0.82 12.66 -2.13
C ILE A 104 0.82 13.94 -1.30
N ALA A 105 1.45 14.98 -1.85
CA ALA A 105 1.31 16.34 -1.36
C ALA A 105 0.19 17.05 -2.14
N HIS A 106 -0.84 17.52 -1.44
CA HIS A 106 -2.01 18.14 -2.07
C HIS A 106 -1.76 19.62 -2.33
N GLU A 107 -1.75 20.01 -3.62
CA GLU A 107 -1.56 21.39 -4.07
C GLU A 107 -0.33 22.10 -3.47
N THR A 108 0.75 21.34 -3.24
CA THR A 108 2.01 21.86 -2.71
C THR A 108 3.20 21.06 -3.24
N GLU A 109 4.41 21.56 -3.02
CA GLU A 109 5.63 20.86 -3.35
C GLU A 109 5.76 19.56 -2.54
N GLU A 110 6.19 18.49 -3.21
CA GLU A 110 6.38 17.20 -2.56
C GLU A 110 7.54 17.22 -1.55
N PRO A 111 7.31 16.90 -0.27
CA PRO A 111 8.38 16.83 0.71
C PRO A 111 9.40 15.73 0.38
N GLU A 112 10.68 15.98 0.72
CA GLU A 112 11.77 15.04 0.47
C GLU A 112 11.50 13.65 1.04
N VAL A 113 10.88 13.55 2.21
CA VAL A 113 10.55 12.26 2.83
C VAL A 113 9.61 11.41 1.97
N VAL A 114 8.63 12.03 1.29
CA VAL A 114 7.70 11.33 0.39
C VAL A 114 8.43 10.85 -0.87
N ARG A 115 9.25 11.72 -1.46
CA ARG A 115 10.09 11.37 -2.61
C ARG A 115 11.03 10.21 -2.28
N VAL A 116 11.77 10.29 -1.17
CA VAL A 116 12.72 9.26 -0.75
C VAL A 116 12.00 7.95 -0.42
N ALA A 117 10.83 7.99 0.24
CA ALA A 117 10.04 6.80 0.52
C ALA A 117 9.62 6.09 -0.78
N ARG A 118 9.13 6.83 -1.76
CA ARG A 118 8.76 6.28 -3.08
C ARG A 118 9.95 5.70 -3.83
N GLU A 119 11.10 6.36 -3.80
CA GLU A 119 12.35 5.86 -4.38
C GLU A 119 12.83 4.59 -3.67
N CYS A 120 12.72 4.53 -2.33
CA CYS A 120 13.04 3.34 -1.55
C CYS A 120 12.18 2.13 -1.97
N VAL A 121 10.87 2.33 -2.11
CA VAL A 121 9.96 1.26 -2.59
C VAL A 121 10.36 0.77 -3.97
N ARG A 122 10.61 1.68 -4.93
CA ARG A 122 11.04 1.33 -6.29
C ARG A 122 12.37 0.59 -6.33
N ALA A 123 13.35 1.08 -5.58
CA ALA A 123 14.67 0.46 -5.48
C ALA A 123 14.59 -0.92 -4.85
N THR A 124 13.79 -1.07 -3.79
CA THR A 124 13.58 -2.35 -3.10
C THR A 124 12.86 -3.35 -3.99
N ALA A 125 11.84 -2.93 -4.72
CA ALA A 125 11.15 -3.76 -5.71
C ALA A 125 12.09 -4.20 -6.85
N GLY A 126 12.92 -3.29 -7.37
CA GLY A 126 13.92 -3.61 -8.39
C GLY A 126 15.01 -4.58 -7.90
N TYR A 127 15.38 -4.48 -6.62
CA TYR A 127 16.30 -5.42 -5.98
C TYR A 127 15.65 -6.79 -5.73
N GLY A 128 14.32 -6.86 -5.70
CA GLY A 128 13.54 -8.05 -5.34
C GLY A 128 13.88 -9.31 -6.15
N SER A 129 14.33 -9.19 -7.40
CA SER A 129 14.78 -10.33 -8.21
C SER A 129 16.11 -10.96 -7.74
N GLN A 130 16.90 -10.25 -6.94
CA GLN A 130 18.23 -10.64 -6.48
C GLN A 130 18.23 -11.18 -5.04
N TRP A 131 17.19 -10.87 -4.25
CA TRP A 131 17.13 -11.29 -2.86
C TRP A 131 16.84 -12.80 -2.71
N LYS A 132 17.40 -13.38 -1.66
CA LYS A 132 17.19 -14.80 -1.29
C LYS A 132 16.24 -14.92 -0.11
N THR A 133 16.19 -13.89 0.73
CA THR A 133 15.38 -13.87 1.94
C THR A 133 14.66 -12.50 2.09
N VAL A 134 13.50 -12.48 2.74
CA VAL A 134 12.80 -11.22 3.09
C VAL A 134 13.68 -10.35 4.00
N GLY A 135 14.52 -10.97 4.84
CA GLY A 135 15.49 -10.25 5.65
C GLY A 135 16.49 -9.45 4.82
N GLU A 136 16.99 -9.99 3.71
CA GLU A 136 17.87 -9.25 2.80
C GLU A 136 17.16 -8.05 2.17
N LEU A 137 15.88 -8.22 1.80
CA LEU A 137 15.07 -7.13 1.27
C LEU A 137 14.87 -6.02 2.31
N PHE A 138 14.61 -6.39 3.58
CA PHE A 138 14.52 -5.44 4.68
C PHE A 138 15.83 -4.68 4.90
N ILE A 139 16.96 -5.39 4.93
CA ILE A 139 18.29 -4.78 5.09
C ILE A 139 18.57 -3.81 3.94
N TYR A 140 18.22 -4.17 2.71
CA TYR A 140 18.37 -3.28 1.56
C TYR A 140 17.56 -1.99 1.72
N ALA A 141 16.27 -2.10 2.06
CA ALA A 141 15.42 -0.93 2.29
C ALA A 141 15.95 -0.06 3.44
N GLN A 142 16.42 -0.68 4.53
CA GLN A 142 17.01 0.04 5.66
C GLN A 142 18.28 0.79 5.26
N ALA A 143 19.16 0.16 4.50
CA ALA A 143 20.37 0.79 3.99
C ALA A 143 20.04 1.97 3.05
N PHE A 144 19.06 1.79 2.15
CA PHE A 144 18.60 2.86 1.28
C PHE A 144 18.09 4.06 2.08
N ALA A 145 17.22 3.84 3.06
CA ALA A 145 16.71 4.91 3.92
C ALA A 145 17.86 5.63 4.66
N THR A 146 18.77 4.88 5.28
CA THR A 146 19.90 5.43 6.03
C THR A 146 20.82 6.28 5.13
N ASN A 147 21.12 5.82 3.91
CA ASN A 147 21.94 6.55 2.95
C ASN A 147 21.27 7.88 2.51
N ASN A 148 19.96 7.96 2.60
CA ASN A 148 19.18 9.18 2.35
C ASN A 148 18.84 9.95 3.65
N ARG A 149 19.52 9.68 4.77
CA ARG A 149 19.31 10.32 6.09
C ARG A 149 17.91 10.14 6.64
N MET A 150 17.26 9.05 6.27
CA MET A 150 15.93 8.64 6.73
C MET A 150 16.02 7.37 7.59
N VAL A 151 14.96 7.09 8.32
CA VAL A 151 14.80 5.84 9.07
C VAL A 151 13.48 5.18 8.68
N LEU A 152 13.46 3.85 8.61
CA LEU A 152 12.20 3.12 8.41
C LEU A 152 11.33 3.29 9.67
N ALA A 153 10.06 3.62 9.49
CA ALA A 153 9.09 3.74 10.58
C ALA A 153 8.89 2.40 11.32
N SER A 154 8.98 1.28 10.59
CA SER A 154 8.93 -0.06 11.18
C SER A 154 10.33 -0.64 11.33
N SER A 155 10.64 -1.15 12.52
CA SER A 155 11.85 -1.93 12.78
C SER A 155 11.67 -3.44 12.53
N ARG A 156 10.48 -3.90 12.17
CA ARG A 156 10.10 -5.31 12.15
C ARG A 156 9.76 -5.85 10.78
N SER A 157 9.09 -5.07 9.93
CA SER A 157 8.67 -5.51 8.60
C SER A 157 8.62 -4.36 7.60
N ILE A 158 8.67 -4.68 6.31
CA ILE A 158 8.50 -3.75 5.19
C ILE A 158 7.33 -4.16 4.28
N GLY A 159 6.54 -5.12 4.69
CA GLY A 159 5.41 -5.61 3.92
C GLY A 159 4.75 -6.82 4.58
N HIS A 160 3.70 -7.29 3.98
CA HIS A 160 2.92 -8.46 4.43
C HIS A 160 2.38 -9.26 3.24
N ALA A 161 1.95 -10.50 3.50
CA ALA A 161 1.24 -11.31 2.50
C ALA A 161 -0.27 -11.13 2.64
N ILE A 162 -0.96 -11.07 1.51
CA ILE A 162 -2.41 -11.11 1.44
C ILE A 162 -2.83 -12.47 0.89
N LEU A 163 -3.57 -13.23 1.69
CA LEU A 163 -4.04 -14.55 1.32
C LEU A 163 -5.54 -14.52 0.98
N PRO A 164 -5.96 -15.03 -0.20
CA PRO A 164 -7.35 -14.96 -0.65
C PRO A 164 -8.33 -15.63 0.31
N GLN A 165 -7.90 -16.65 1.04
CA GLN A 165 -8.78 -17.46 1.90
C GLN A 165 -8.83 -17.01 3.36
N THR A 166 -8.04 -16.02 3.75
CA THR A 166 -7.98 -15.54 5.13
C THR A 166 -8.00 -14.01 5.20
N PRO A 167 -9.16 -13.37 4.93
CA PRO A 167 -9.26 -11.89 4.87
C PRO A 167 -8.97 -11.17 6.19
N ARG A 168 -8.53 -11.87 7.23
CA ARG A 168 -8.22 -11.30 8.55
C ARG A 168 -6.79 -11.54 9.02
N LEU A 169 -5.95 -12.16 8.22
CA LEU A 169 -4.56 -12.45 8.59
C LEU A 169 -3.62 -11.79 7.58
N ALA A 170 -3.39 -10.48 7.76
CA ALA A 170 -2.15 -9.88 7.30
C ALA A 170 -1.03 -10.52 8.14
N TRP A 171 -0.10 -11.21 7.49
CA TRP A 171 1.07 -11.72 8.15
C TRP A 171 2.20 -10.74 7.88
N ASP A 172 2.55 -9.96 8.90
CA ASP A 172 3.81 -9.23 8.87
C ASP A 172 4.93 -10.22 8.63
N PHE A 173 5.79 -9.94 7.65
CA PHE A 173 6.96 -10.78 7.41
C PHE A 173 7.95 -10.61 8.55
N PRO A 174 8.09 -11.60 9.46
CA PRO A 174 9.12 -11.53 10.48
C PRO A 174 10.48 -11.57 9.79
N ARG A 175 11.48 -10.93 10.39
CA ARG A 175 12.89 -10.98 9.94
C ARG A 175 13.45 -12.42 9.85
N SER A 176 12.73 -13.45 10.30
CA SER A 176 13.19 -14.82 10.35
C SER A 176 13.17 -15.50 8.96
N ALA A 177 14.23 -16.23 8.66
CA ALA A 177 14.46 -16.93 7.40
C ALA A 177 13.34 -17.93 6.97
N HIS A 178 12.46 -18.31 7.87
CA HIS A 178 11.41 -19.31 7.61
C HIS A 178 10.25 -18.77 6.72
N ALA A 179 10.01 -17.48 6.70
CA ALA A 179 9.00 -16.87 5.84
C ALA A 179 9.39 -16.94 4.34
N CYS A 180 10.67 -17.02 4.04
CA CYS A 180 11.21 -17.00 2.68
C CYS A 180 10.89 -18.21 1.83
N THR A 181 10.84 -19.40 2.45
CA THR A 181 10.54 -20.64 1.71
C THR A 181 9.13 -20.62 1.17
N TRP A 182 8.24 -19.96 1.87
CA TRP A 182 6.84 -19.80 1.47
C TRP A 182 6.68 -18.78 0.33
N LEU A 183 7.35 -17.63 0.43
CA LEU A 183 7.35 -16.59 -0.60
C LEU A 183 7.93 -17.04 -1.93
N ARG A 184 9.03 -17.82 -1.92
CA ARG A 184 9.60 -18.42 -3.14
C ARG A 184 8.64 -19.38 -3.85
N ARG A 185 7.83 -20.12 -3.08
CA ARG A 185 6.84 -21.04 -3.65
C ARG A 185 5.65 -20.34 -4.28
N HIS A 186 5.35 -19.13 -3.84
CA HIS A 186 4.14 -18.38 -4.24
C HIS A 186 4.44 -17.14 -5.12
N GLN A 187 5.71 -16.96 -5.53
CA GLN A 187 6.16 -15.90 -6.47
C GLN A 187 5.48 -14.55 -6.25
N ILE A 188 5.47 -14.06 -5.00
CA ILE A 188 4.94 -12.72 -4.73
C ILE A 188 5.85 -11.70 -5.43
N ARG A 189 5.30 -10.96 -6.38
CA ARG A 189 5.94 -9.79 -7.02
C ARG A 189 5.43 -8.54 -6.31
N PHE A 190 6.34 -7.66 -5.99
CA PHE A 190 6.06 -6.34 -5.43
C PHE A 190 5.77 -5.34 -6.55
#